data_38321d442b890ba6f7640069133e6777
#
_entry.id   38321d442b890ba6f7640069133e6777
#
_cell.length_a   1.000
_cell.length_b   1.000
_cell.length_c   1.000
_cell.angle_alpha   90.00
_cell.angle_beta   90.00
_cell.angle_gamma   90.00
#
_symmetry.space_group_name_H-M   'P 1'
#
loop_
_entity.id
_entity.type
_entity.pdbx_description
1 polymer ?
#
loop_
_entity_poly.entity_id
_entity_poly.type
_entity_poly.pdbx_seq_one_letter_code
_entity_poly.pdbx_strand_id
1 'polypeptide(L)'
;MPVDAVAAVTYRCNSRCIMCNIWQIKDFPEIPAEDYLKLPDSLKNINISGGEPFLRNDLLEIVKNIKKACPKADINISTNGFLVDVIKRLLPEIKKAFPKIAISVSVDGIGQMHERVRRVPGAWPKVVETIRFCRDELGIKNIKLAFTLNSENFSQLSQAYDWSQRLGTQFTMAVAHSSEIYFGKKNTIDVDPGFIEKEFQYIIKKLLKSLRPKDWVRSYFVNGLKRLARGEGRPLESFAGEDFFYLDPKGDVYPSVIDNIIMGNINDFESFSELWNSHQAIRARRDIAGFENDYWMVCTARTAIKRNPLKVANWIFQNKLPFDWWRK
;
A
#
# COMPACT_ATOMS: atom_id res chain seq x y z
N MET A 1 10.63 12.90 -13.19
CA MET A 1 10.68 12.80 -11.72
C MET A 1 9.47 12.00 -11.23
N PRO A 2 9.60 11.15 -10.21
CA PRO A 2 8.53 10.30 -9.71
C PRO A 2 7.39 11.11 -9.09
N VAL A 3 6.19 10.53 -9.07
CA VAL A 3 4.98 11.17 -8.53
C VAL A 3 4.38 10.40 -7.34
N ASP A 4 4.77 9.15 -7.17
CA ASP A 4 4.31 8.27 -6.09
C ASP A 4 5.52 7.61 -5.38
N ALA A 5 5.45 7.45 -4.06
CA ALA A 5 6.48 6.77 -3.28
C ALA A 5 5.89 5.94 -2.13
N VAL A 6 6.61 4.90 -1.77
CA VAL A 6 6.50 4.23 -0.47
C VAL A 6 7.81 4.45 0.28
N ALA A 7 7.74 5.05 1.45
CA ALA A 7 8.86 5.23 2.34
C ALA A 7 8.69 4.28 3.55
N ALA A 8 9.49 3.22 3.59
CA ALA A 8 9.64 2.40 4.78
C ALA A 8 10.56 3.11 5.75
N VAL A 9 10.02 3.59 6.86
CA VAL A 9 10.80 4.39 7.81
C VAL A 9 11.53 3.55 8.86
N THR A 10 11.16 2.28 8.98
CA THR A 10 11.77 1.31 9.90
C THR A 10 11.49 -0.11 9.46
N TYR A 11 12.37 -1.07 9.79
CA TYR A 11 12.07 -2.51 9.72
C TYR A 11 11.59 -3.07 11.05
N ARG A 12 11.72 -2.32 12.16
CA ARG A 12 11.18 -2.73 13.46
C ARG A 12 9.66 -2.90 13.35
N CYS A 13 9.18 -4.04 13.88
CA CYS A 13 7.76 -4.35 13.86
C CYS A 13 7.38 -5.16 15.12
N ASN A 14 6.24 -4.83 15.71
CA ASN A 14 5.62 -5.54 16.81
C ASN A 14 4.63 -6.63 16.35
N SER A 15 4.57 -6.92 15.05
CA SER A 15 3.78 -7.98 14.43
C SER A 15 4.70 -9.04 13.81
N ARG A 16 4.19 -10.26 13.62
CA ARG A 16 4.93 -11.41 13.06
C ARG A 16 4.12 -12.09 11.97
N CYS A 17 3.54 -11.26 11.06
CA CYS A 17 2.58 -11.69 10.04
C CYS A 17 3.08 -12.90 9.25
N ILE A 18 2.17 -13.82 8.92
CA ILE A 18 2.53 -15.07 8.21
C ILE A 18 3.15 -14.81 6.83
N MET A 19 2.78 -13.69 6.16
CA MET A 19 3.27 -13.31 4.84
C MET A 19 4.49 -12.39 4.88
N CYS A 20 5.05 -12.07 6.07
CA CYS A 20 6.11 -11.07 6.19
C CYS A 20 7.17 -11.51 7.18
N ASN A 21 8.45 -11.34 6.82
CA ASN A 21 9.62 -11.62 7.65
C ASN A 21 10.45 -10.35 7.95
N ILE A 22 9.99 -9.17 7.55
CA ILE A 22 10.73 -7.92 7.73
C ILE A 22 11.08 -7.66 9.21
N TRP A 23 10.23 -8.12 10.13
CA TRP A 23 10.44 -8.04 11.57
C TRP A 23 11.63 -8.86 12.08
N GLN A 24 12.18 -9.74 11.24
CA GLN A 24 13.38 -10.54 11.55
C GLN A 24 14.69 -9.77 11.26
N ILE A 25 14.61 -8.72 10.43
CA ILE A 25 15.77 -7.88 10.13
C ILE A 25 16.13 -7.10 11.39
N LYS A 26 17.33 -7.33 11.87
CA LYS A 26 17.92 -6.69 13.06
C LYS A 26 19.13 -5.86 12.64
N ASP A 27 19.54 -4.98 13.52
CA ASP A 27 20.81 -4.23 13.40
C ASP A 27 20.98 -3.51 12.05
N PHE A 28 19.92 -2.81 11.61
CA PHE A 28 19.93 -1.97 10.42
C PHE A 28 19.98 -0.48 10.81
N PRO A 29 20.70 0.35 10.06
CA PRO A 29 20.64 1.79 10.22
C PRO A 29 19.27 2.32 9.81
N GLU A 30 18.81 3.36 10.47
CA GLU A 30 17.65 4.16 10.07
C GLU A 30 18.15 5.56 9.73
N ILE A 31 17.84 6.06 8.54
CA ILE A 31 18.17 7.44 8.19
C ILE A 31 17.47 8.40 9.15
N PRO A 32 18.12 9.51 9.56
CA PRO A 32 17.53 10.50 10.43
C PRO A 32 16.37 11.23 9.73
N ALA A 33 15.51 11.86 10.54
CA ALA A 33 14.32 12.55 10.01
C ALA A 33 14.68 13.63 8.98
N GLU A 34 15.83 14.27 9.11
CA GLU A 34 16.31 15.34 8.23
C GLU A 34 16.54 14.87 6.80
N ASP A 35 16.92 13.61 6.59
CA ASP A 35 17.17 13.08 5.24
C ASP A 35 15.91 12.99 4.38
N TYR A 36 14.74 12.96 5.00
CA TYR A 36 13.46 13.05 4.28
C TYR A 36 13.20 14.42 3.63
N LEU A 37 14.00 15.44 3.96
CA LEU A 37 14.02 16.72 3.25
C LEU A 37 14.57 16.63 1.83
N LYS A 38 15.33 15.58 1.52
CA LYS A 38 15.88 15.31 0.18
C LYS A 38 14.85 14.76 -0.80
N LEU A 39 13.65 14.35 -0.34
CA LEU A 39 12.60 13.80 -1.19
C LEU A 39 12.16 14.82 -2.26
N PRO A 40 11.82 14.36 -3.49
CA PRO A 40 11.50 15.26 -4.58
C PRO A 40 10.12 15.91 -4.43
N ASP A 41 10.03 17.21 -4.73
CA ASP A 41 8.80 18.01 -4.66
C ASP A 41 7.74 17.63 -5.71
N SER A 42 8.12 16.80 -6.69
CA SER A 42 7.24 16.24 -7.71
C SER A 42 6.24 15.22 -7.15
N LEU A 43 6.49 14.70 -5.94
CA LEU A 43 5.64 13.68 -5.33
C LEU A 43 4.22 14.23 -5.06
N LYS A 44 3.24 13.42 -5.46
CA LYS A 44 1.81 13.66 -5.23
C LYS A 44 1.22 12.73 -4.19
N ASN A 45 1.84 11.58 -3.97
CA ASN A 45 1.41 10.62 -2.96
C ASN A 45 2.63 9.97 -2.30
N ILE A 46 2.61 9.92 -0.98
CA ILE A 46 3.63 9.23 -0.18
C ILE A 46 2.92 8.33 0.82
N ASN A 47 3.29 7.05 0.81
CA ASN A 47 2.86 6.10 1.83
C ASN A 47 4.02 5.84 2.80
N ILE A 48 3.91 6.33 4.02
CA ILE A 48 4.83 6.01 5.12
C ILE A 48 4.47 4.62 5.62
N SER A 49 5.43 3.70 5.56
CA SER A 49 5.25 2.28 5.84
C SER A 49 6.53 1.71 6.47
N GLY A 50 6.74 0.41 6.31
CA GLY A 50 7.90 -0.34 6.81
C GLY A 50 7.48 -1.53 7.64
N GLY A 51 8.12 -1.75 8.78
CA GLY A 51 7.61 -2.64 9.81
C GLY A 51 6.36 -2.03 10.47
N GLU A 52 6.55 -1.26 11.55
CA GLU A 52 5.49 -0.44 12.16
C GLU A 52 6.00 1.00 12.35
N PRO A 53 5.52 1.96 11.59
CA PRO A 53 6.00 3.35 11.66
C PRO A 53 5.88 4.00 13.05
N PHE A 54 4.87 3.64 13.83
CA PHE A 54 4.69 4.16 15.18
C PHE A 54 5.72 3.65 16.21
N LEU A 55 6.66 2.79 15.80
CA LEU A 55 7.85 2.45 16.57
C LEU A 55 9.00 3.45 16.38
N ARG A 56 8.90 4.37 15.40
CA ARG A 56 9.83 5.48 15.23
C ARG A 56 9.49 6.59 16.22
N ASN A 57 10.46 6.96 17.06
CA ASN A 57 10.26 8.05 18.05
C ASN A 57 10.16 9.42 17.39
N ASP A 58 10.79 9.59 16.24
CA ASP A 58 10.85 10.80 15.42
C ASP A 58 9.84 10.82 14.26
N LEU A 59 8.80 9.95 14.27
CA LEU A 59 7.80 9.86 13.21
C LEU A 59 7.13 11.21 12.91
N LEU A 60 6.84 12.01 13.93
CA LEU A 60 6.26 13.36 13.75
C LEU A 60 7.20 14.26 12.93
N GLU A 61 8.49 14.19 13.22
CA GLU A 61 9.49 15.01 12.51
C GLU A 61 9.67 14.54 11.07
N ILE A 62 9.69 13.21 10.86
CA ILE A 62 9.68 12.62 9.50
C ILE A 62 8.50 13.15 8.70
N VAL A 63 7.27 13.12 9.25
CA VAL A 63 6.07 13.62 8.54
C VAL A 63 6.19 15.12 8.23
N LYS A 64 6.71 15.94 9.14
CA LYS A 64 6.93 17.38 8.91
C LYS A 64 7.95 17.61 7.80
N ASN A 65 9.07 16.89 7.81
CA ASN A 65 10.12 17.03 6.82
C ASN A 65 9.65 16.56 5.42
N ILE A 66 8.92 15.44 5.34
CA ILE A 66 8.26 15.02 4.10
C ILE A 66 7.32 16.10 3.59
N LYS A 67 6.51 16.70 4.47
CA LYS A 67 5.57 17.76 4.05
C LYS A 67 6.28 19.00 3.59
N LYS A 68 7.41 19.35 4.20
CA LYS A 68 8.25 20.48 3.80
C LYS A 68 8.89 20.24 2.44
N ALA A 69 9.44 19.05 2.19
CA ALA A 69 10.04 18.67 0.92
C ALA A 69 9.00 18.51 -0.20
N CYS A 70 7.84 17.94 0.12
CA CYS A 70 6.80 17.57 -0.82
C CYS A 70 5.47 18.27 -0.49
N PRO A 71 5.36 19.60 -0.65
CA PRO A 71 4.20 20.38 -0.20
C PRO A 71 2.89 20.00 -0.88
N LYS A 72 2.93 19.40 -2.06
CA LYS A 72 1.77 18.96 -2.84
C LYS A 72 1.36 17.51 -2.56
N ALA A 73 2.17 16.75 -1.80
CA ALA A 73 1.92 15.35 -1.57
C ALA A 73 0.78 15.10 -0.58
N ASP A 74 -0.07 14.16 -0.90
CA ASP A 74 -0.96 13.49 0.05
C ASP A 74 -0.14 12.44 0.81
N ILE A 75 -0.16 12.50 2.14
CA ILE A 75 0.57 11.59 3.03
C ILE A 75 -0.40 10.57 3.61
N ASN A 76 -0.04 9.29 3.52
CA ASN A 76 -0.72 8.20 4.18
C ASN A 76 0.26 7.50 5.13
N ILE A 77 -0.16 7.15 6.34
CA ILE A 77 0.61 6.29 7.24
C ILE A 77 -0.08 4.93 7.29
N SER A 78 0.68 3.87 7.00
CA SER A 78 0.23 2.49 7.14
C SER A 78 0.66 1.95 8.50
N THR A 79 -0.29 1.42 9.28
CA THR A 79 -0.04 0.88 10.62
C THR A 79 -0.73 -0.46 10.82
N ASN A 80 -0.17 -1.32 11.67
CA ASN A 80 -0.87 -2.51 12.14
C ASN A 80 -1.92 -2.18 13.22
N GLY A 81 -1.86 -1.00 13.82
CA GLY A 81 -2.85 -0.52 14.77
C GLY A 81 -2.74 -1.09 16.20
N PHE A 82 -1.63 -1.76 16.55
CA PHE A 82 -1.50 -2.43 17.85
C PHE A 82 -0.94 -1.54 18.96
N LEU A 83 -0.31 -0.44 18.60
CA LEU A 83 0.31 0.52 19.51
C LEU A 83 -0.67 1.64 19.88
N VAL A 84 -1.83 1.26 20.43
CA VAL A 84 -2.96 2.18 20.68
C VAL A 84 -2.51 3.44 21.43
N ASP A 85 -1.77 3.29 22.54
CA ASP A 85 -1.34 4.44 23.36
C ASP A 85 -0.37 5.36 22.61
N VAL A 86 0.55 4.78 21.83
CA VAL A 86 1.48 5.56 21.01
C VAL A 86 0.74 6.29 19.90
N ILE A 87 -0.21 5.63 19.24
CA ILE A 87 -1.04 6.23 18.21
C ILE A 87 -1.89 7.36 18.78
N LYS A 88 -2.51 7.17 19.95
CA LYS A 88 -3.31 8.19 20.65
C LYS A 88 -2.46 9.41 21.04
N ARG A 89 -1.19 9.21 21.33
CA ARG A 89 -0.26 10.30 21.68
C ARG A 89 0.27 11.05 20.45
N LEU A 90 0.73 10.33 19.41
CA LEU A 90 1.43 10.94 18.27
C LEU A 90 0.49 11.41 17.16
N LEU A 91 -0.57 10.68 16.87
CA LEU A 91 -1.42 10.97 15.72
C LEU A 91 -2.19 12.31 15.82
N PRO A 92 -2.62 12.80 17.00
CA PRO A 92 -3.16 14.16 17.14
C PRO A 92 -2.17 15.25 16.71
N GLU A 93 -0.90 15.13 17.10
CA GLU A 93 0.14 16.10 16.73
C GLU A 93 0.46 16.03 15.22
N ILE A 94 0.51 14.83 14.66
CA ILE A 94 0.66 14.64 13.22
C ILE A 94 -0.53 15.25 12.46
N LYS A 95 -1.76 15.03 12.92
CA LYS A 95 -2.96 15.63 12.32
C LYS A 95 -2.98 17.14 12.43
N LYS A 96 -2.52 17.72 13.53
CA LYS A 96 -2.39 19.17 13.73
C LYS A 96 -1.41 19.75 12.70
N ALA A 97 -0.25 19.11 12.53
CA ALA A 97 0.76 19.51 11.54
C ALA A 97 0.28 19.27 10.09
N PHE A 98 -0.53 18.23 9.88
CA PHE A 98 -1.02 17.83 8.55
C PHE A 98 -2.49 17.40 8.59
N PRO A 99 -3.45 18.36 8.51
CA PRO A 99 -4.88 18.08 8.67
C PRO A 99 -5.50 17.09 7.67
N LYS A 100 -4.87 16.92 6.51
CA LYS A 100 -5.32 15.99 5.44
C LYS A 100 -4.68 14.59 5.53
N ILE A 101 -4.02 14.27 6.67
CA ILE A 101 -3.38 12.96 6.85
C ILE A 101 -4.36 11.82 6.56
N ALA A 102 -3.91 10.79 5.87
CA ALA A 102 -4.63 9.54 5.68
C ALA A 102 -3.99 8.43 6.51
N ILE A 103 -4.82 7.54 7.04
CA ILE A 103 -4.36 6.38 7.81
C ILE A 103 -4.85 5.10 7.15
N SER A 104 -3.95 4.17 6.90
CA SER A 104 -4.28 2.81 6.49
C SER A 104 -4.03 1.87 7.66
N VAL A 105 -5.10 1.28 8.20
CA VAL A 105 -5.01 0.29 9.27
C VAL A 105 -5.12 -1.10 8.66
N SER A 106 -4.16 -1.94 8.99
CA SER A 106 -4.10 -3.31 8.49
C SER A 106 -5.19 -4.18 9.12
N VAL A 107 -6.00 -4.85 8.28
CA VAL A 107 -7.11 -5.73 8.69
C VAL A 107 -7.13 -6.95 7.76
N ASP A 108 -6.53 -8.06 8.19
CA ASP A 108 -6.38 -9.27 7.38
C ASP A 108 -7.38 -10.38 7.77
N GLY A 109 -8.57 -10.00 8.17
CA GLY A 109 -9.68 -10.84 8.59
C GLY A 109 -10.42 -10.22 9.76
N ILE A 110 -11.48 -10.88 10.22
CA ILE A 110 -12.31 -10.44 11.32
C ILE A 110 -11.99 -11.30 12.56
N GLY A 111 -11.81 -10.65 13.72
CA GLY A 111 -11.59 -11.34 14.99
C GLY A 111 -10.33 -12.21 14.97
N GLN A 112 -10.49 -13.47 15.33
CA GLN A 112 -9.39 -14.45 15.44
C GLN A 112 -8.61 -14.66 14.13
N MET A 113 -9.25 -14.53 12.97
CA MET A 113 -8.52 -14.65 11.70
C MET A 113 -7.46 -13.56 11.56
N HIS A 114 -7.78 -12.32 11.92
CA HIS A 114 -6.80 -11.24 11.94
C HIS A 114 -5.61 -11.57 12.86
N GLU A 115 -5.88 -12.04 14.09
CA GLU A 115 -4.86 -12.41 15.06
C GLU A 115 -3.98 -13.56 14.58
N ARG A 116 -4.59 -14.56 13.93
CA ARG A 116 -3.90 -15.69 13.32
C ARG A 116 -2.94 -15.23 12.22
N VAL A 117 -3.42 -14.41 11.28
CA VAL A 117 -2.60 -13.89 10.17
C VAL A 117 -1.48 -12.99 10.67
N ARG A 118 -1.76 -12.14 11.65
CA ARG A 118 -0.78 -11.22 12.23
C ARG A 118 0.12 -11.87 13.29
N ARG A 119 -0.22 -13.08 13.77
CA ARG A 119 0.47 -13.82 14.83
C ARG A 119 0.65 -13.02 16.11
N VAL A 120 -0.39 -12.26 16.48
CA VAL A 120 -0.44 -11.43 17.68
C VAL A 120 -1.76 -11.67 18.41
N PRO A 121 -1.80 -12.51 19.46
CA PRO A 121 -2.99 -12.68 20.26
C PRO A 121 -3.46 -11.36 20.89
N GLY A 122 -4.76 -11.12 20.91
CA GLY A 122 -5.34 -9.88 21.43
C GLY A 122 -5.11 -8.65 20.52
N ALA A 123 -4.68 -8.83 19.27
CA ALA A 123 -4.50 -7.75 18.33
C ALA A 123 -5.83 -7.16 17.83
N TRP A 124 -6.87 -7.97 17.71
CA TRP A 124 -8.14 -7.53 17.14
C TRP A 124 -8.82 -6.39 17.92
N PRO A 125 -9.00 -6.48 19.24
CA PRO A 125 -9.53 -5.37 20.03
C PRO A 125 -8.74 -4.06 19.85
N LYS A 126 -7.42 -4.14 19.80
CA LYS A 126 -6.52 -2.98 19.60
C LYS A 126 -6.73 -2.32 18.25
N VAL A 127 -6.87 -3.12 17.18
CA VAL A 127 -7.16 -2.60 15.83
C VAL A 127 -8.50 -1.89 15.80
N VAL A 128 -9.54 -2.49 16.39
CA VAL A 128 -10.88 -1.89 16.47
C VAL A 128 -10.83 -0.57 17.24
N GLU A 129 -10.09 -0.53 18.35
CA GLU A 129 -9.90 0.68 19.16
C GLU A 129 -9.17 1.76 18.37
N THR A 130 -8.07 1.42 17.69
CA THR A 130 -7.33 2.37 16.83
C THR A 130 -8.22 2.96 15.74
N ILE A 131 -9.03 2.12 15.07
CA ILE A 131 -9.94 2.59 14.02
C ILE A 131 -10.99 3.54 14.60
N ARG A 132 -11.59 3.21 15.73
CA ARG A 132 -12.57 4.06 16.43
C ARG A 132 -11.95 5.40 16.83
N PHE A 133 -10.78 5.36 17.46
CA PHE A 133 -10.04 6.57 17.82
C PHE A 133 -9.80 7.47 16.61
N CYS A 134 -9.26 6.93 15.53
CA CYS A 134 -8.99 7.70 14.31
C CYS A 134 -10.27 8.32 13.72
N ARG A 135 -11.37 7.56 13.70
CA ARG A 135 -12.63 7.95 13.07
C ARG A 135 -13.44 8.88 13.95
N ASP A 136 -13.71 8.44 15.18
CA ASP A 136 -14.74 9.04 16.05
C ASP A 136 -14.18 10.15 16.93
N GLU A 137 -12.97 9.99 17.45
CA GLU A 137 -12.34 10.97 18.33
C GLU A 137 -11.52 11.98 17.55
N LEU A 138 -10.64 11.53 16.64
CA LEU A 138 -9.84 12.45 15.83
C LEU A 138 -10.56 12.97 14.58
N GLY A 139 -11.66 12.34 14.12
CA GLY A 139 -12.39 12.76 12.93
C GLY A 139 -11.53 12.71 11.66
N ILE A 140 -10.65 11.69 11.52
CA ILE A 140 -9.88 11.48 10.29
C ILE A 140 -10.84 10.97 9.22
N LYS A 141 -10.98 11.72 8.12
CA LYS A 141 -11.88 11.37 7.02
C LYS A 141 -11.29 10.31 6.08
N ASN A 142 -9.99 10.25 5.97
CA ASN A 142 -9.28 9.36 5.04
C ASN A 142 -8.72 8.12 5.77
N ILE A 143 -9.63 7.28 6.28
CA ILE A 143 -9.26 5.99 6.88
C ILE A 143 -9.45 4.89 5.84
N LYS A 144 -8.44 4.02 5.70
CA LYS A 144 -8.48 2.85 4.84
C LYS A 144 -8.27 1.60 5.69
N LEU A 145 -9.09 0.58 5.48
CA LEU A 145 -8.78 -0.76 5.95
C LEU A 145 -7.96 -1.45 4.86
N ALA A 146 -6.75 -1.87 5.20
CA ALA A 146 -5.82 -2.49 4.27
C ALA A 146 -5.77 -4.00 4.50
N PHE A 147 -6.17 -4.78 3.50
CA PHE A 147 -6.22 -6.24 3.55
C PHE A 147 -5.14 -6.83 2.65
N THR A 148 -4.33 -7.75 3.20
CA THR A 148 -3.36 -8.52 2.41
C THR A 148 -3.84 -9.96 2.28
N LEU A 149 -4.32 -10.31 1.07
CA LEU A 149 -4.80 -11.64 0.75
C LEU A 149 -3.63 -12.64 0.80
N ASN A 150 -3.85 -13.76 1.48
CA ASN A 150 -2.94 -14.89 1.54
C ASN A 150 -3.75 -16.19 1.67
N SER A 151 -3.09 -17.36 1.66
CA SER A 151 -3.74 -18.67 1.69
C SER A 151 -4.56 -18.97 2.95
N GLU A 152 -4.39 -18.19 4.04
CA GLU A 152 -5.13 -18.39 5.28
C GLU A 152 -6.44 -17.59 5.33
N ASN A 153 -6.47 -16.40 4.72
CA ASN A 153 -7.54 -15.43 4.92
C ASN A 153 -8.41 -15.15 3.68
N PHE A 154 -8.20 -15.86 2.58
CA PHE A 154 -8.94 -15.60 1.33
C PHE A 154 -10.46 -15.61 1.50
N SER A 155 -11.00 -16.48 2.37
CA SER A 155 -12.44 -16.60 2.67
C SER A 155 -13.00 -15.44 3.51
N GLN A 156 -12.15 -14.53 3.99
CA GLN A 156 -12.54 -13.39 4.81
C GLN A 156 -12.56 -12.07 4.04
N LEU A 157 -12.21 -12.09 2.75
CA LEU A 157 -12.02 -10.88 1.95
C LEU A 157 -13.32 -10.07 1.82
N SER A 158 -14.43 -10.72 1.45
CA SER A 158 -15.74 -10.08 1.35
C SER A 158 -16.26 -9.59 2.70
N GLN A 159 -16.02 -10.33 3.77
CA GLN A 159 -16.43 -9.95 5.12
C GLN A 159 -15.66 -8.70 5.61
N ALA A 160 -14.36 -8.64 5.37
CA ALA A 160 -13.54 -7.47 5.71
C ALA A 160 -13.95 -6.24 4.89
N TYR A 161 -14.26 -6.44 3.60
CA TYR A 161 -14.82 -5.38 2.75
C TYR A 161 -16.15 -4.85 3.32
N ASP A 162 -17.12 -5.70 3.61
CA ASP A 162 -18.42 -5.30 4.15
C ASP A 162 -18.29 -4.62 5.51
N TRP A 163 -17.37 -5.09 6.35
CA TRP A 163 -17.08 -4.42 7.62
C TRP A 163 -16.53 -3.00 7.40
N SER A 164 -15.63 -2.81 6.45
CA SER A 164 -15.14 -1.47 6.10
C SER A 164 -16.26 -0.53 5.64
N GLN A 165 -17.21 -1.06 4.85
CA GLN A 165 -18.34 -0.25 4.38
C GLN A 165 -19.27 0.15 5.55
N ARG A 166 -19.55 -0.76 6.48
CA ARG A 166 -20.34 -0.46 7.70
C ARG A 166 -19.67 0.60 8.58
N LEU A 167 -18.33 0.63 8.60
CA LEU A 167 -17.58 1.65 9.32
C LEU A 167 -17.49 2.98 8.58
N GLY A 168 -17.94 3.08 7.33
CA GLY A 168 -17.78 4.27 6.49
C GLY A 168 -16.34 4.54 6.09
N THR A 169 -15.46 3.53 6.14
CA THR A 169 -14.05 3.64 5.75
C THR A 169 -13.82 3.20 4.30
N GLN A 170 -12.67 3.54 3.76
CA GLN A 170 -12.26 3.01 2.46
C GLN A 170 -11.65 1.61 2.65
N PHE A 171 -11.81 0.75 1.65
CA PHE A 171 -11.14 -0.55 1.60
C PHE A 171 -10.03 -0.54 0.55
N THR A 172 -8.86 -1.03 0.91
CA THR A 172 -7.76 -1.29 -0.02
C THR A 172 -7.23 -2.69 0.21
N MET A 173 -6.65 -3.28 -0.80
CA MET A 173 -6.19 -4.65 -0.71
C MET A 173 -4.94 -4.88 -1.56
N ALA A 174 -4.20 -5.90 -1.21
CA ALA A 174 -3.08 -6.44 -1.95
C ALA A 174 -3.13 -7.96 -1.92
N VAL A 175 -2.47 -8.60 -2.86
CA VAL A 175 -2.15 -10.03 -2.81
C VAL A 175 -0.76 -10.17 -2.22
N ALA A 176 -0.55 -11.07 -1.28
CA ALA A 176 0.77 -11.35 -0.73
C ALA A 176 1.67 -11.87 -1.85
N HIS A 177 2.68 -11.08 -2.18
CA HIS A 177 3.64 -11.40 -3.24
C HIS A 177 5.00 -11.72 -2.65
N SER A 178 5.87 -12.34 -3.45
CA SER A 178 7.26 -12.57 -3.08
C SER A 178 8.05 -11.26 -3.21
N SER A 179 8.81 -10.92 -2.19
CA SER A 179 9.70 -9.75 -2.19
C SER A 179 10.78 -9.94 -1.12
N GLU A 180 12.02 -9.67 -1.45
CA GLU A 180 13.14 -9.70 -0.50
C GLU A 180 13.17 -8.44 0.36
N ILE A 181 12.79 -7.30 -0.19
CA ILE A 181 12.93 -5.98 0.45
C ILE A 181 11.68 -5.52 1.20
N TYR A 182 10.47 -5.92 0.77
CA TYR A 182 9.21 -5.46 1.36
C TYR A 182 8.62 -6.48 2.33
N PHE A 183 8.50 -7.74 1.93
CA PHE A 183 8.03 -8.82 2.82
C PHE A 183 9.17 -9.65 3.42
N GLY A 184 10.36 -9.62 2.85
CA GLY A 184 11.50 -10.42 3.27
C GLY A 184 11.26 -11.93 3.15
N LYS A 185 10.37 -12.34 2.25
CA LYS A 185 10.06 -13.76 2.02
C LYS A 185 9.40 -14.02 0.67
N LYS A 186 9.44 -15.30 0.25
CA LYS A 186 8.63 -15.82 -0.85
C LYS A 186 7.24 -16.19 -0.33
N ASN A 187 6.21 -15.71 -1.01
CA ASN A 187 4.81 -16.02 -0.76
C ASN A 187 4.22 -16.74 -1.98
N THR A 188 3.39 -17.73 -1.75
CA THR A 188 2.57 -18.41 -2.76
C THR A 188 1.12 -18.30 -2.36
N ILE A 189 0.23 -18.17 -3.33
CA ILE A 189 -1.21 -18.24 -3.11
C ILE A 189 -1.65 -19.63 -3.57
N ASP A 190 -1.84 -20.51 -2.60
CA ASP A 190 -2.39 -21.86 -2.82
C ASP A 190 -3.85 -21.86 -2.33
N VAL A 191 -4.74 -21.49 -3.24
CA VAL A 191 -6.18 -21.34 -2.98
C VAL A 191 -6.92 -21.76 -4.24
N ASP A 192 -8.01 -22.48 -4.06
CA ASP A 192 -8.89 -22.88 -5.17
C ASP A 192 -9.33 -21.68 -6.01
N PRO A 193 -9.14 -21.70 -7.33
CA PRO A 193 -9.48 -20.56 -8.20
C PRO A 193 -10.95 -20.15 -8.15
N GLY A 194 -11.88 -21.07 -7.86
CA GLY A 194 -13.30 -20.79 -7.73
C GLY A 194 -13.60 -19.91 -6.52
N PHE A 195 -12.89 -20.11 -5.40
CA PHE A 195 -13.03 -19.24 -4.23
C PHE A 195 -12.46 -17.85 -4.51
N ILE A 196 -11.29 -17.77 -5.15
CA ILE A 196 -10.71 -16.49 -5.57
C ILE A 196 -11.72 -15.72 -6.43
N GLU A 197 -12.26 -16.38 -7.46
CA GLU A 197 -13.25 -15.78 -8.36
C GLU A 197 -14.46 -15.24 -7.58
N LYS A 198 -15.05 -16.02 -6.69
CA LYS A 198 -16.24 -15.66 -5.92
C LYS A 198 -16.00 -14.42 -5.04
N GLU A 199 -14.93 -14.41 -4.26
CA GLU A 199 -14.60 -13.33 -3.33
C GLU A 199 -14.30 -12.02 -4.07
N PHE A 200 -13.49 -12.07 -5.12
CA PHE A 200 -13.16 -10.88 -5.90
C PHE A 200 -14.37 -10.36 -6.70
N GLN A 201 -15.16 -11.23 -7.30
CA GLN A 201 -16.35 -10.83 -8.04
C GLN A 201 -17.40 -10.16 -7.16
N TYR A 202 -17.52 -10.59 -5.90
CA TYR A 202 -18.38 -9.92 -4.93
C TYR A 202 -18.00 -8.44 -4.80
N ILE A 203 -16.74 -8.14 -4.57
CA ILE A 203 -16.26 -6.76 -4.39
C ILE A 203 -16.38 -5.96 -5.71
N ILE A 204 -15.99 -6.55 -6.84
CA ILE A 204 -16.09 -5.92 -8.16
C ILE A 204 -17.54 -5.48 -8.42
N LYS A 205 -18.51 -6.38 -8.22
CA LYS A 205 -19.93 -6.08 -8.42
C LYS A 205 -20.43 -4.96 -7.48
N LYS A 206 -20.00 -4.97 -6.21
CA LYS A 206 -20.34 -3.89 -5.26
C LYS A 206 -19.80 -2.54 -5.71
N LEU A 207 -18.54 -2.49 -6.14
CA LEU A 207 -17.90 -1.27 -6.62
C LEU A 207 -18.53 -0.74 -7.91
N LEU A 208 -18.87 -1.62 -8.86
CA LEU A 208 -19.52 -1.23 -10.12
C LEU A 208 -20.96 -0.73 -9.91
N LYS A 209 -21.67 -1.22 -8.90
CA LYS A 209 -23.00 -0.72 -8.52
C LYS A 209 -22.98 0.66 -7.86
N SER A 210 -21.85 1.12 -7.38
CA SER A 210 -21.70 2.45 -6.78
C SER A 210 -21.99 3.56 -7.80
N LEU A 211 -22.53 4.69 -7.34
CA LEU A 211 -22.70 5.89 -8.17
C LEU A 211 -21.42 6.74 -8.28
N ARG A 212 -20.37 6.38 -7.54
CA ARG A 212 -19.11 7.13 -7.52
C ARG A 212 -18.14 6.62 -8.59
N PRO A 213 -17.71 7.42 -9.57
CA PRO A 213 -16.77 6.98 -10.63
C PRO A 213 -15.45 6.42 -10.08
N LYS A 214 -14.99 6.94 -8.93
CA LYS A 214 -13.78 6.44 -8.25
C LYS A 214 -13.89 4.96 -7.86
N ASP A 215 -15.08 4.48 -7.52
CA ASP A 215 -15.29 3.08 -7.18
C ASP A 215 -15.25 2.19 -8.43
N TRP A 216 -15.67 2.69 -9.60
CA TRP A 216 -15.54 1.95 -10.85
C TRP A 216 -14.06 1.73 -11.24
N VAL A 217 -13.23 2.76 -11.06
CA VAL A 217 -11.77 2.63 -11.25
C VAL A 217 -11.17 1.65 -10.24
N ARG A 218 -11.65 1.67 -8.99
CA ARG A 218 -11.24 0.68 -7.98
C ARG A 218 -11.64 -0.74 -8.37
N SER A 219 -12.80 -0.95 -9.02
CA SER A 219 -13.20 -2.28 -9.48
C SER A 219 -12.23 -2.83 -10.53
N TYR A 220 -11.69 -1.97 -11.42
CA TYR A 220 -10.64 -2.37 -12.35
C TYR A 220 -9.34 -2.75 -11.62
N PHE A 221 -8.96 -2.00 -10.59
CA PHE A 221 -7.82 -2.36 -9.76
C PHE A 221 -8.02 -3.74 -9.08
N VAL A 222 -9.20 -3.98 -8.51
CA VAL A 222 -9.56 -5.27 -7.88
C VAL A 222 -9.55 -6.42 -8.91
N ASN A 223 -10.00 -6.16 -10.13
CA ASN A 223 -9.89 -7.15 -11.22
C ASN A 223 -8.43 -7.50 -11.56
N GLY A 224 -7.53 -6.52 -11.52
CA GLY A 224 -6.10 -6.79 -11.69
C GLY A 224 -5.52 -7.69 -10.58
N LEU A 225 -5.93 -7.48 -9.33
CA LEU A 225 -5.55 -8.35 -8.22
C LEU A 225 -6.14 -9.76 -8.35
N LYS A 226 -7.38 -9.88 -8.83
CA LYS A 226 -8.00 -11.18 -9.12
C LYS A 226 -7.18 -11.94 -10.16
N ARG A 227 -6.80 -11.29 -11.25
CA ARG A 227 -5.95 -11.88 -12.29
C ARG A 227 -4.62 -12.37 -11.73
N LEU A 228 -3.97 -11.51 -10.93
CA LEU A 228 -2.72 -11.86 -10.28
C LEU A 228 -2.87 -13.08 -9.36
N ALA A 229 -3.91 -13.11 -8.52
CA ALA A 229 -4.18 -14.25 -7.62
C ALA A 229 -4.45 -15.56 -8.36
N ARG A 230 -4.86 -15.49 -9.64
CA ARG A 230 -5.10 -16.65 -10.54
C ARG A 230 -3.88 -16.99 -11.41
N GLY A 231 -2.77 -16.26 -11.26
CA GLY A 231 -1.58 -16.44 -12.10
C GLY A 231 -1.73 -15.95 -13.55
N GLU A 232 -2.71 -15.07 -13.83
CA GLU A 232 -2.99 -14.54 -15.18
C GLU A 232 -2.17 -13.26 -15.50
N GLY A 233 -1.32 -12.85 -14.59
CA GLY A 233 -0.52 -11.65 -14.73
C GLY A 233 -1.28 -10.33 -14.59
N ARG A 234 -0.54 -9.23 -14.65
CA ARG A 234 -1.09 -7.86 -14.51
C ARG A 234 -1.84 -7.42 -15.77
N PRO A 235 -2.91 -6.59 -15.65
CA PRO A 235 -3.69 -6.16 -16.81
C PRO A 235 -3.06 -5.00 -17.61
N LEU A 236 -2.11 -4.27 -17.04
CA LEU A 236 -1.43 -3.11 -17.63
C LEU A 236 0.06 -3.15 -17.34
N GLU A 237 0.85 -2.46 -18.15
CA GLU A 237 2.29 -2.26 -17.92
C GLU A 237 2.59 -1.56 -16.60
N SER A 238 3.74 -1.84 -16.03
CA SER A 238 4.26 -1.14 -14.85
C SER A 238 5.10 0.05 -15.25
N PHE A 239 5.00 1.11 -14.44
CA PHE A 239 5.84 2.30 -14.52
C PHE A 239 6.69 2.44 -13.24
N ALA A 240 7.06 1.29 -12.67
CA ALA A 240 7.97 1.21 -11.55
C ALA A 240 9.35 1.79 -11.94
N GLY A 241 9.94 2.59 -11.07
CA GLY A 241 11.19 3.29 -11.37
C GLY A 241 11.05 4.50 -12.31
N GLU A 242 9.88 4.74 -12.91
CA GLU A 242 9.58 5.94 -13.69
C GLU A 242 8.71 6.93 -12.90
N ASP A 243 7.54 6.48 -12.47
CA ASP A 243 6.56 7.28 -11.75
C ASP A 243 6.56 6.98 -10.23
N PHE A 244 7.22 5.91 -9.83
CA PHE A 244 7.21 5.35 -8.49
C PHE A 244 8.61 4.93 -8.04
N PHE A 245 8.87 5.04 -6.74
CA PHE A 245 10.01 4.41 -6.07
C PHE A 245 9.64 3.91 -4.67
N TYR A 246 10.45 3.00 -4.17
CA TYR A 246 10.46 2.54 -2.80
C TYR A 246 11.74 3.04 -2.12
N LEU A 247 11.60 3.66 -0.96
CA LEU A 247 12.70 4.09 -0.10
C LEU A 247 12.71 3.20 1.14
N ASP A 248 13.82 2.55 1.41
CA ASP A 248 13.99 1.72 2.60
C ASP A 248 14.51 2.53 3.81
N PRO A 249 14.53 1.95 5.03
CA PRO A 249 15.00 2.66 6.22
C PRO A 249 16.48 3.06 6.17
N LYS A 250 17.30 2.43 5.33
CA LYS A 250 18.73 2.75 5.18
C LYS A 250 19.00 3.91 4.24
N GLY A 251 17.95 4.38 3.54
CA GLY A 251 18.07 5.40 2.51
C GLY A 251 18.28 4.85 1.10
N ASP A 252 18.24 3.53 0.91
CA ASP A 252 18.31 2.92 -0.40
C ASP A 252 17.00 3.11 -1.16
N VAL A 253 17.12 3.53 -2.42
CA VAL A 253 16.02 3.77 -3.35
C VAL A 253 15.94 2.62 -4.34
N TYR A 254 14.73 2.04 -4.46
CA TYR A 254 14.42 0.93 -5.36
C TYR A 254 13.34 1.33 -6.36
N PRO A 255 13.34 0.80 -7.59
CA PRO A 255 12.32 1.09 -8.58
C PRO A 255 10.96 0.51 -8.21
N SER A 256 10.91 -0.56 -7.42
CA SER A 256 9.67 -1.22 -6.98
C SER A 256 9.79 -1.74 -5.55
N VAL A 257 8.69 -2.27 -4.99
CA VAL A 257 8.67 -2.96 -3.69
C VAL A 257 8.99 -4.46 -3.83
N ILE A 258 9.23 -4.95 -5.04
CA ILE A 258 9.44 -6.36 -5.34
C ILE A 258 10.92 -6.65 -5.56
N ASP A 259 11.55 -5.85 -6.42
CA ASP A 259 12.85 -6.14 -7.00
C ASP A 259 13.95 -5.56 -6.12
N ASN A 260 14.94 -6.39 -5.80
CA ASN A 260 16.13 -5.99 -5.02
C ASN A 260 17.19 -5.36 -5.92
N ILE A 261 16.80 -4.30 -6.67
CA ILE A 261 17.67 -3.54 -7.55
C ILE A 261 17.79 -2.12 -7.01
N ILE A 262 18.94 -1.74 -6.50
CA ILE A 262 19.18 -0.43 -5.90
C ILE A 262 19.45 0.61 -6.98
N MET A 263 18.68 1.70 -6.96
CA MET A 263 18.87 2.88 -7.82
C MET A 263 19.95 3.84 -7.28
N GLY A 264 20.24 3.79 -6.00
CA GLY A 264 21.20 4.60 -5.25
C GLY A 264 20.72 4.80 -3.82
N ASN A 265 21.58 5.37 -2.96
CA ASN A 265 21.22 5.78 -1.61
C ASN A 265 21.05 7.29 -1.56
N ILE A 266 19.99 7.78 -0.88
CA ILE A 266 19.72 9.24 -0.85
C ILE A 266 20.82 10.05 -0.17
N ASN A 267 21.71 9.42 0.60
CA ASN A 267 22.82 10.07 1.28
C ASN A 267 24.10 10.15 0.45
N ASP A 268 24.15 9.43 -0.67
CA ASP A 268 25.31 9.46 -1.58
C ASP A 268 25.23 10.62 -2.59
N PHE A 269 24.13 11.39 -2.60
CA PHE A 269 23.84 12.44 -3.57
C PHE A 269 23.45 13.74 -2.88
N GLU A 270 23.77 14.88 -3.49
CA GLU A 270 23.37 16.19 -2.99
C GLU A 270 21.86 16.42 -3.15
N SER A 271 21.24 15.84 -4.17
CA SER A 271 19.81 15.95 -4.45
C SER A 271 19.20 14.65 -4.95
N PHE A 272 17.89 14.49 -4.72
CA PHE A 272 17.14 13.36 -5.29
C PHE A 272 17.15 13.36 -6.82
N SER A 273 17.22 14.54 -7.45
CA SER A 273 17.31 14.66 -8.91
C SER A 273 18.62 14.06 -9.44
N GLU A 274 19.71 14.28 -8.75
CA GLU A 274 21.00 13.69 -9.10
C GLU A 274 20.98 12.16 -8.99
N LEU A 275 20.48 11.64 -7.85
CA LEU A 275 20.27 10.19 -7.70
C LEU A 275 19.42 9.64 -8.83
N TRP A 276 18.26 10.28 -9.09
CA TRP A 276 17.27 9.81 -10.07
C TRP A 276 17.82 9.74 -11.49
N ASN A 277 18.75 10.63 -11.84
CA ASN A 277 19.37 10.72 -13.15
C ASN A 277 20.76 10.05 -13.19
N SER A 278 21.22 9.42 -12.12
CA SER A 278 22.49 8.72 -12.07
C SER A 278 22.54 7.53 -13.04
N HIS A 279 23.74 7.15 -13.45
CA HIS A 279 23.95 5.95 -14.29
C HIS A 279 23.40 4.68 -13.64
N GLN A 280 23.49 4.57 -12.29
CA GLN A 280 22.96 3.44 -11.53
C GLN A 280 21.44 3.40 -11.62
N ALA A 281 20.75 4.53 -11.39
CA ALA A 281 19.30 4.61 -11.47
C ALA A 281 18.77 4.36 -12.89
N ILE A 282 19.49 4.83 -13.93
CA ILE A 282 19.13 4.57 -15.34
C ILE A 282 19.26 3.07 -15.63
N ARG A 283 20.35 2.43 -15.17
CA ARG A 283 20.55 0.99 -15.32
C ARG A 283 19.45 0.21 -14.59
N ALA A 284 19.17 0.52 -13.33
CA ALA A 284 18.13 -0.13 -12.55
C ALA A 284 16.75 -0.08 -13.23
N ARG A 285 16.39 1.05 -13.86
CA ARG A 285 15.14 1.17 -14.64
C ARG A 285 15.13 0.30 -15.89
N ARG A 286 16.27 0.18 -16.57
CA ARG A 286 16.39 -0.69 -17.75
C ARG A 286 16.28 -2.16 -17.35
N ASP A 287 16.93 -2.53 -16.26
CA ASP A 287 16.93 -3.90 -15.77
C ASP A 287 15.51 -4.33 -15.36
N ILE A 288 14.77 -3.49 -14.60
CA ILE A 288 13.41 -3.83 -14.18
C ILE A 288 12.43 -3.91 -15.34
N ALA A 289 12.62 -3.15 -16.42
CA ALA A 289 11.79 -3.21 -17.60
C ALA A 289 11.87 -4.57 -18.33
N GLY A 290 13.01 -5.28 -18.17
CA GLY A 290 13.20 -6.63 -18.68
C GLY A 290 12.64 -7.75 -17.80
N PHE A 291 12.24 -7.46 -16.56
CA PHE A 291 11.67 -8.47 -15.69
C PHE A 291 10.15 -8.60 -15.89
N GLU A 292 9.70 -9.80 -16.21
CA GLU A 292 8.28 -10.19 -16.21
C GLU A 292 7.78 -10.37 -14.77
N ASN A 293 7.85 -9.30 -13.96
CA ASN A 293 7.36 -9.40 -12.60
C ASN A 293 5.86 -9.15 -12.54
N ASP A 294 5.15 -10.21 -12.28
CA ASP A 294 3.71 -10.20 -12.07
C ASP A 294 3.37 -9.66 -10.68
N TYR A 295 3.27 -8.33 -10.57
CA TYR A 295 2.72 -7.70 -9.39
C TYR A 295 1.75 -6.57 -9.76
N TRP A 296 0.76 -6.35 -8.91
CA TRP A 296 -0.26 -5.34 -9.08
C TRP A 296 -0.54 -4.68 -7.73
N MET A 297 0.28 -3.69 -7.38
CA MET A 297 0.19 -2.97 -6.12
C MET A 297 -0.49 -1.63 -6.32
N VAL A 298 -1.17 -1.12 -5.27
CA VAL A 298 -1.88 0.17 -5.33
C VAL A 298 -0.99 1.31 -5.84
N CYS A 299 0.26 1.35 -5.41
CA CYS A 299 1.22 2.40 -5.77
C CYS A 299 1.56 2.40 -7.26
N THR A 300 1.88 1.24 -7.85
CA THR A 300 2.24 1.10 -9.27
C THR A 300 1.01 1.02 -10.17
N ALA A 301 -0.06 0.35 -9.72
CA ALA A 301 -1.32 0.25 -10.46
C ALA A 301 -2.00 1.60 -10.66
N ARG A 302 -1.86 2.53 -9.70
CA ARG A 302 -2.44 3.88 -9.81
C ARG A 302 -1.93 4.63 -11.04
N THR A 303 -0.63 4.62 -11.26
CA THR A 303 0.00 5.27 -12.42
C THR A 303 -0.32 4.54 -13.72
N ALA A 304 -0.27 3.21 -13.71
CA ALA A 304 -0.65 2.39 -14.85
C ALA A 304 -2.10 2.66 -15.32
N ILE A 305 -3.04 2.73 -14.37
CA ILE A 305 -4.46 3.05 -14.65
C ILE A 305 -4.60 4.46 -15.22
N LYS A 306 -3.91 5.46 -14.67
CA LYS A 306 -3.95 6.85 -15.15
C LYS A 306 -3.38 7.00 -16.56
N ARG A 307 -2.35 6.24 -16.91
CA ARG A 307 -1.74 6.25 -18.24
C ARG A 307 -2.54 5.46 -19.28
N ASN A 308 -3.52 4.64 -18.87
CA ASN A 308 -4.33 3.81 -19.76
C ASN A 308 -5.84 4.07 -19.60
N PRO A 309 -6.33 5.33 -19.66
CA PRO A 309 -7.71 5.67 -19.33
C PRO A 309 -8.72 4.99 -20.27
N LEU A 310 -8.41 4.84 -21.55
CA LEU A 310 -9.31 4.22 -22.53
C LEU A 310 -9.49 2.71 -22.28
N LYS A 311 -8.40 1.99 -21.97
CA LYS A 311 -8.50 0.56 -21.65
C LYS A 311 -9.33 0.34 -20.38
N VAL A 312 -9.11 1.18 -19.36
CA VAL A 312 -9.86 1.14 -18.10
C VAL A 312 -11.34 1.47 -18.30
N ALA A 313 -11.63 2.54 -19.05
CA ALA A 313 -13.01 2.94 -19.34
C ALA A 313 -13.77 1.87 -20.14
N ASN A 314 -13.13 1.27 -21.15
CA ASN A 314 -13.72 0.18 -21.93
C ASN A 314 -14.06 -1.02 -21.06
N TRP A 315 -13.14 -1.43 -20.17
CA TRP A 315 -13.39 -2.54 -19.24
C TRP A 315 -14.56 -2.20 -18.29
N ILE A 316 -14.60 -0.98 -17.73
CA ILE A 316 -15.69 -0.53 -16.85
C ILE A 316 -17.01 -0.59 -17.61
N PHE A 317 -17.07 -0.08 -18.83
CA PHE A 317 -18.26 -0.09 -19.67
C PHE A 317 -18.78 -1.52 -19.89
N GLN A 318 -17.92 -2.44 -20.29
CA GLN A 318 -18.26 -3.85 -20.54
C GLN A 318 -18.77 -4.58 -19.28
N ASN A 319 -18.29 -4.21 -18.07
CA ASN A 319 -18.62 -4.91 -16.84
C ASN A 319 -19.70 -4.22 -16.00
N LYS A 320 -19.99 -2.95 -16.26
CA LYS A 320 -21.00 -2.17 -15.53
C LYS A 320 -22.38 -2.24 -16.17
N LEU A 321 -22.43 -2.27 -17.49
CA LEU A 321 -23.70 -2.41 -18.21
C LEU A 321 -24.07 -3.90 -18.25
N PRO A 322 -25.28 -4.30 -17.84
CA PRO A 322 -25.74 -5.66 -18.05
C PRO A 322 -25.78 -5.97 -19.54
N PHE A 323 -25.33 -7.15 -19.93
CA PHE A 323 -25.25 -7.65 -21.31
C PHE A 323 -26.64 -7.63 -22.03
N ASP A 324 -27.72 -7.44 -21.28
CA ASP A 324 -29.11 -7.46 -21.76
C ASP A 324 -29.63 -6.12 -22.28
N TRP A 325 -28.85 -5.03 -22.18
CA TRP A 325 -29.35 -3.71 -22.62
C TRP A 325 -29.43 -3.55 -24.14
N TRP A 326 -28.72 -4.41 -24.89
CA TRP A 326 -28.70 -4.41 -26.37
C TRP A 326 -29.67 -5.43 -27.00
N ARG A 327 -30.42 -6.19 -26.18
CA ARG A 327 -31.41 -7.19 -26.64
C ARG A 327 -32.85 -6.80 -26.38
N LYS A 328 -33.13 -5.55 -26.02
CA LYS A 328 -34.51 -5.03 -25.97
C LYS A 328 -34.78 -4.08 -27.11
#